data_7bdd30ebe015996bf9b5a71ab7cdd3d7
#
_entry.id   7bdd30ebe015996bf9b5a71ab7cdd3d7
#
_cell.length_a   1.000
_cell.length_b   1.000
_cell.length_c   1.000
_cell.angle_alpha   90.00
_cell.angle_beta   90.00
_cell.angle_gamma   90.00
#
_symmetry.space_group_name_H-M   'P 1'
#
loop_
_entity.id
_entity.type
_entity.pdbx_description
1 polymer ?
#
loop_
_entity_poly.entity_id
_entity_poly.type
_entity_poly.pdbx_seq_one_letter_code
_entity_poly.pdbx_strand_id
1 'polypeptide(L)'
;IEIHQQVSNPPFDLFGLDGALEELVDNTRKFSKIVFTLNEIDPTINQIEDYQKLIIYKVFKELIRNSLQHAKAKSINAQLSLESNIVLIHYQDDGVGFYNSNRFWRTGLVQIESLLGNYNGKMYIETSPGTGFKFNGQMQIATKNAKD
;
A
#
# COMPACT_ATOMS: atom_id res chain seq x y z
N ILE A 1 5.25 12.76 -22.91
CA ILE A 1 4.93 13.28 -21.59
C ILE A 1 3.67 12.61 -21.07
N GLU A 2 2.64 12.61 -21.87
CA GLU A 2 1.43 11.90 -21.51
C GLU A 2 1.67 10.42 -21.34
N ILE A 3 2.72 9.92 -21.94
CA ILE A 3 3.08 8.52 -21.82
C ILE A 3 3.29 8.12 -20.36
N HIS A 4 3.86 9.01 -19.57
CA HIS A 4 4.12 8.71 -18.17
C HIS A 4 2.85 8.40 -17.42
N GLN A 5 1.80 9.14 -17.70
CA GLN A 5 0.56 8.94 -17.00
C GLN A 5 -0.07 7.60 -17.35
N GLN A 6 0.07 7.19 -18.61
CA GLN A 6 -0.49 5.92 -19.03
C GLN A 6 0.19 4.75 -18.37
N VAL A 7 1.53 4.79 -18.25
CA VAL A 7 2.23 3.66 -17.65
C VAL A 7 2.03 3.61 -16.15
N SER A 8 1.57 4.70 -15.53
CA SER A 8 1.39 4.70 -14.09
C SER A 8 0.03 4.16 -13.66
N ASN A 9 -0.89 3.92 -14.60
CA ASN A 9 -2.22 3.43 -14.26
C ASN A 9 -2.21 1.93 -14.11
N PRO A 10 -2.65 1.41 -12.95
CA PRO A 10 -2.70 -0.04 -12.76
C PRO A 10 -3.83 -0.65 -13.57
N PRO A 11 -3.70 -1.90 -13.98
CA PRO A 11 -4.69 -2.55 -14.83
C PRO A 11 -5.85 -3.14 -14.04
N PHE A 12 -6.61 -2.32 -13.31
CA PHE A 12 -7.71 -2.81 -12.49
C PHE A 12 -8.82 -3.42 -13.32
N ASP A 13 -9.00 -2.95 -14.54
CA ASP A 13 -10.08 -3.46 -15.38
C ASP A 13 -9.83 -4.88 -15.83
N LEU A 14 -8.56 -5.28 -15.95
CA LEU A 14 -8.22 -6.61 -16.43
C LEU A 14 -8.03 -7.60 -15.30
N PHE A 15 -7.36 -7.19 -14.22
CA PHE A 15 -6.93 -8.11 -13.19
C PHE A 15 -7.51 -7.80 -11.82
N GLY A 16 -8.25 -6.71 -11.69
CA GLY A 16 -8.72 -6.27 -10.40
C GLY A 16 -7.59 -5.70 -9.53
N LEU A 17 -7.97 -5.19 -8.39
CA LEU A 17 -6.98 -4.68 -7.44
C LEU A 17 -6.12 -5.82 -6.89
N ASP A 18 -6.75 -6.96 -6.56
CA ASP A 18 -6.01 -8.09 -6.05
C ASP A 18 -4.95 -8.55 -7.04
N GLY A 19 -5.32 -8.67 -8.32
CA GLY A 19 -4.35 -9.06 -9.34
C GLY A 19 -3.24 -8.03 -9.52
N ALA A 20 -3.58 -6.75 -9.46
CA ALA A 20 -2.57 -5.70 -9.60
C ALA A 20 -1.58 -5.72 -8.43
N LEU A 21 -2.07 -5.97 -7.22
CA LEU A 21 -1.17 -6.06 -6.07
C LEU A 21 -0.29 -7.30 -6.14
N GLU A 22 -0.85 -8.42 -6.59
CA GLU A 22 -0.06 -9.64 -6.75
C GLU A 22 1.06 -9.43 -7.77
N GLU A 23 0.75 -8.73 -8.86
CA GLU A 23 1.78 -8.42 -9.85
C GLU A 23 2.86 -7.51 -9.26
N LEU A 24 2.45 -6.52 -8.50
CA LEU A 24 3.40 -5.62 -7.85
C LEU A 24 4.33 -6.38 -6.92
N VAL A 25 3.79 -7.32 -6.15
CA VAL A 25 4.59 -8.15 -5.25
C VAL A 25 5.53 -9.06 -6.05
N ASP A 26 5.02 -9.68 -7.11
CA ASP A 26 5.85 -10.55 -7.93
C ASP A 26 7.00 -9.80 -8.57
N ASN A 27 6.75 -8.58 -9.06
CA ASN A 27 7.82 -7.78 -9.62
C ASN A 27 8.86 -7.42 -8.57
N THR A 28 8.41 -7.13 -7.34
CA THR A 28 9.33 -6.85 -6.25
C THR A 28 10.23 -8.05 -5.97
N ARG A 29 9.65 -9.25 -5.95
CA ARG A 29 10.41 -10.47 -5.73
C ARG A 29 11.44 -10.71 -6.84
N LYS A 30 11.06 -10.41 -8.08
CA LYS A 30 11.95 -10.64 -9.23
C LYS A 30 13.18 -9.75 -9.18
N PHE A 31 13.01 -8.51 -8.77
CA PHE A 31 14.06 -7.52 -8.95
C PHE A 31 14.80 -7.18 -7.66
N SER A 32 14.47 -7.80 -6.53
CA SER A 32 15.08 -7.41 -5.28
C SER A 32 15.52 -8.55 -4.38
N LYS A 33 15.19 -9.78 -4.66
CA LYS A 33 15.51 -10.93 -3.81
C LYS A 33 14.90 -10.84 -2.42
N ILE A 34 13.94 -9.97 -2.24
CA ILE A 34 13.29 -9.80 -0.95
C ILE A 34 12.28 -10.94 -0.74
N VAL A 35 12.15 -11.41 0.50
CA VAL A 35 11.11 -12.38 0.82
C VAL A 35 9.84 -11.61 1.13
N PHE A 36 8.87 -11.67 0.24
CA PHE A 36 7.64 -10.90 0.36
C PHE A 36 6.47 -11.84 0.60
N THR A 37 5.78 -11.64 1.70
CA THR A 37 4.59 -12.41 2.05
C THR A 37 3.38 -11.49 2.00
N LEU A 38 2.41 -11.84 1.18
CA LEU A 38 1.14 -11.13 1.06
C LEU A 38 0.02 -12.12 1.31
N ASN A 39 -0.93 -11.78 2.16
CA ASN A 39 -2.07 -12.66 2.41
C ASN A 39 -2.90 -12.83 1.16
N GLU A 40 -3.70 -13.89 1.13
CA GLU A 40 -4.69 -14.04 0.07
C GLU A 40 -5.73 -12.92 0.20
N ILE A 41 -5.99 -12.21 -0.89
CA ILE A 41 -6.89 -11.07 -0.86
C ILE A 41 -8.27 -11.52 -1.32
N ASP A 42 -9.29 -11.21 -0.51
CA ASP A 42 -10.67 -11.52 -0.84
C ASP A 42 -11.07 -10.73 -2.09
N PRO A 43 -11.58 -11.39 -3.13
CA PRO A 43 -11.95 -10.67 -4.35
C PRO A 43 -13.03 -9.62 -4.16
N THR A 44 -13.76 -9.63 -3.05
CA THR A 44 -14.75 -8.58 -2.80
C THR A 44 -14.10 -7.20 -2.69
N ILE A 45 -12.78 -7.14 -2.51
CA ILE A 45 -12.08 -5.87 -2.54
C ILE A 45 -12.31 -5.14 -3.86
N ASN A 46 -12.63 -5.87 -4.91
CA ASN A 46 -12.84 -5.25 -6.22
C ASN A 46 -14.17 -4.53 -6.34
N GLN A 47 -15.02 -4.61 -5.33
CA GLN A 47 -16.31 -3.95 -5.34
C GLN A 47 -16.27 -2.53 -4.78
N ILE A 48 -15.15 -2.11 -4.24
CA ILE A 48 -15.02 -0.74 -3.73
C ILE A 48 -14.85 0.23 -4.89
N GLU A 49 -14.92 1.53 -4.59
CA GLU A 49 -14.74 2.56 -5.60
C GLU A 49 -13.38 2.49 -6.26
N ASP A 50 -13.34 2.86 -7.54
CA ASP A 50 -12.08 2.85 -8.28
C ASP A 50 -11.03 3.77 -7.66
N TYR A 51 -11.44 4.92 -7.17
CA TYR A 51 -10.49 5.83 -6.55
C TYR A 51 -9.90 5.23 -5.28
N GLN A 52 -10.70 4.48 -4.53
CA GLN A 52 -10.17 3.80 -3.33
C GLN A 52 -9.21 2.67 -3.69
N LYS A 53 -9.48 1.98 -4.80
CA LYS A 53 -8.53 0.97 -5.30
C LYS A 53 -7.19 1.64 -5.62
N LEU A 54 -7.25 2.80 -6.24
CA LEU A 54 -6.02 3.52 -6.58
C LEU A 54 -5.27 3.94 -5.32
N ILE A 55 -5.98 4.38 -4.29
CA ILE A 55 -5.33 4.75 -3.03
C ILE A 55 -4.61 3.54 -2.43
N ILE A 56 -5.27 2.39 -2.39
CA ILE A 56 -4.65 1.18 -1.86
C ILE A 56 -3.39 0.84 -2.63
N TYR A 57 -3.47 0.90 -3.95
CA TYR A 57 -2.33 0.59 -4.79
C TYR A 57 -1.16 1.56 -4.52
N LYS A 58 -1.47 2.84 -4.39
CA LYS A 58 -0.44 3.84 -4.08
C LYS A 58 0.20 3.61 -2.73
N VAL A 59 -0.60 3.20 -1.74
CA VAL A 59 -0.05 2.88 -0.42
C VAL A 59 1.00 1.77 -0.53
N PHE A 60 0.65 0.68 -1.20
CA PHE A 60 1.58 -0.44 -1.34
C PHE A 60 2.82 -0.04 -2.11
N LYS A 61 2.66 0.73 -3.20
CA LYS A 61 3.83 1.17 -3.96
C LYS A 61 4.77 2.02 -3.13
N GLU A 62 4.22 2.92 -2.33
CA GLU A 62 5.06 3.80 -1.51
C GLU A 62 5.77 3.02 -0.41
N LEU A 63 5.06 2.10 0.24
CA LEU A 63 5.66 1.30 1.29
C LEU A 63 6.77 0.40 0.75
N ILE A 64 6.53 -0.22 -0.40
CA ILE A 64 7.54 -1.09 -1.02
C ILE A 64 8.76 -0.26 -1.42
N ARG A 65 8.52 0.92 -2.02
CA ARG A 65 9.63 1.79 -2.40
C ARG A 65 10.48 2.15 -1.20
N ASN A 66 9.84 2.47 -0.09
CA ASN A 66 10.58 2.80 1.13
C ASN A 66 11.40 1.61 1.63
N SER A 67 10.82 0.42 1.59
CA SER A 67 11.55 -0.77 2.06
C SER A 67 12.76 -1.07 1.20
N LEU A 68 12.64 -0.88 -0.11
CA LEU A 68 13.74 -1.19 -1.03
C LEU A 68 14.80 -0.11 -1.04
N GLN A 69 14.40 1.15 -1.04
CA GLN A 69 15.36 2.25 -1.25
C GLN A 69 15.98 2.74 0.04
N HIS A 70 15.25 2.70 1.13
CA HIS A 70 15.70 3.36 2.35
C HIS A 70 15.95 2.40 3.52
N ALA A 71 15.19 1.31 3.59
CA ALA A 71 15.26 0.42 4.74
C ALA A 71 16.21 -0.75 4.53
N LYS A 72 16.53 -1.08 3.30
CA LYS A 72 17.36 -2.25 2.96
C LYS A 72 16.78 -3.50 3.59
N ALA A 73 15.48 -3.66 3.48
CA ALA A 73 14.78 -4.77 4.10
C ALA A 73 15.11 -6.08 3.40
N LYS A 74 15.09 -7.18 4.14
CA LYS A 74 15.24 -8.52 3.60
C LYS A 74 13.91 -9.23 3.47
N SER A 75 12.94 -8.85 4.28
CA SER A 75 11.61 -9.45 4.20
C SER A 75 10.55 -8.40 4.42
N ILE A 76 9.42 -8.61 3.78
CA ILE A 76 8.22 -7.78 3.89
C ILE A 76 7.05 -8.69 4.17
N ASN A 77 6.21 -8.30 5.10
CA ASN A 77 4.96 -8.98 5.38
C ASN A 77 3.83 -7.96 5.27
N ALA A 78 2.88 -8.21 4.38
CA ALA A 78 1.80 -7.27 4.11
C ALA A 78 0.46 -7.97 4.11
N GLN A 79 -0.56 -7.26 4.57
CA GLN A 79 -1.92 -7.77 4.60
C GLN A 79 -2.88 -6.70 4.17
N LEU A 80 -3.86 -7.11 3.39
CA LEU A 80 -4.98 -6.26 2.98
C LEU A 80 -6.25 -7.01 3.32
N SER A 81 -7.13 -6.41 4.09
CA SER A 81 -8.39 -7.05 4.46
C SER A 81 -9.52 -6.04 4.45
N LEU A 82 -10.72 -6.59 4.40
CA LEU A 82 -11.94 -5.83 4.34
C LEU A 82 -12.84 -6.34 5.45
N GLU A 83 -13.10 -5.51 6.46
CA GLU A 83 -13.88 -5.92 7.62
C GLU A 83 -14.91 -4.86 7.94
N SER A 84 -16.18 -5.23 7.88
CA SER A 84 -17.27 -4.34 8.29
C SER A 84 -17.18 -2.96 7.65
N ASN A 85 -17.01 -2.92 6.34
CA ASN A 85 -16.93 -1.67 5.58
C ASN A 85 -15.66 -0.87 5.84
N ILE A 86 -14.63 -1.50 6.39
CA ILE A 86 -13.36 -0.83 6.60
C ILE A 86 -12.27 -1.60 5.88
N VAL A 87 -11.46 -0.87 5.10
CA VAL A 87 -10.26 -1.41 4.49
C VAL A 87 -9.13 -1.29 5.50
N LEU A 88 -8.44 -2.40 5.74
CA LEU A 88 -7.31 -2.44 6.66
C LEU A 88 -6.07 -2.85 5.89
N ILE A 89 -5.00 -2.07 6.05
CA ILE A 89 -3.71 -2.38 5.45
C ILE A 89 -2.69 -2.51 6.58
N HIS A 90 -2.02 -3.64 6.61
CA HIS A 90 -0.95 -3.87 7.57
C HIS A 90 0.29 -4.22 6.79
N TYR A 91 1.42 -3.55 7.12
CA TYR A 91 2.66 -3.71 6.39
C TYR A 91 3.81 -3.66 7.37
N GLN A 92 4.76 -4.57 7.21
CA GLN A 92 5.92 -4.62 8.09
C GLN A 92 7.13 -5.08 7.30
N ASP A 93 8.26 -4.38 7.51
CA ASP A 93 9.54 -4.87 6.99
C ASP A 93 10.54 -5.00 8.11
N ASP A 94 11.59 -5.77 7.85
CA ASP A 94 12.65 -6.03 8.81
C ASP A 94 13.91 -5.20 8.51
N GLY A 95 13.73 -4.07 7.84
CA GLY A 95 14.87 -3.24 7.48
C GLY A 95 15.49 -2.51 8.65
N VAL A 96 16.33 -1.55 8.31
CA VAL A 96 17.10 -0.81 9.33
C VAL A 96 16.24 0.18 10.11
N GLY A 97 15.01 0.42 9.69
CA GLY A 97 14.17 1.43 10.32
C GLY A 97 14.56 2.84 9.93
N PHE A 98 13.86 3.81 10.48
CA PHE A 98 14.07 5.20 10.11
C PHE A 98 14.10 6.09 11.33
N TYR A 99 14.89 7.16 11.26
CA TYR A 99 14.79 8.26 12.21
C TYR A 99 13.53 9.09 11.90
N ASN A 100 12.88 9.59 12.93
CA ASN A 100 11.73 10.45 12.73
C ASN A 100 12.08 11.71 11.95
N SER A 101 13.30 12.16 12.04
CA SER A 101 13.75 13.37 11.35
C SER A 101 14.05 13.14 9.88
N ASN A 102 14.11 11.90 9.43
CA ASN A 102 14.37 11.61 8.02
C ASN A 102 13.14 11.91 7.19
N ARG A 103 13.25 12.90 6.30
CA ARG A 103 12.10 13.36 5.53
C ARG A 103 11.82 12.53 4.29
N PHE A 104 12.79 11.78 3.81
CA PHE A 104 12.63 11.12 2.52
C PHE A 104 11.58 10.03 2.55
N TRP A 105 11.57 9.22 3.61
CA TRP A 105 10.58 8.16 3.69
C TRP A 105 9.21 8.70 4.09
N ARG A 106 9.15 9.87 4.73
CA ARG A 106 7.88 10.41 5.24
C ARG A 106 7.10 11.17 4.18
N THR A 107 7.79 11.73 3.19
CA THR A 107 7.13 12.64 2.24
C THR A 107 5.99 11.98 1.51
N GLY A 108 6.21 10.77 0.98
CA GLY A 108 5.15 10.05 0.28
C GLY A 108 4.04 9.63 1.21
N LEU A 109 4.38 9.26 2.45
CA LEU A 109 3.36 8.80 3.40
C LEU A 109 2.48 9.93 3.90
N VAL A 110 2.98 11.15 3.93
CA VAL A 110 2.13 12.30 4.26
C VAL A 110 1.01 12.43 3.23
N GLN A 111 1.33 12.25 1.97
CA GLN A 111 0.30 12.27 0.93
C GLN A 111 -0.69 11.12 1.10
N ILE A 112 -0.20 9.94 1.46
CA ILE A 112 -1.06 8.79 1.70
C ILE A 112 -2.02 9.09 2.85
N GLU A 113 -1.52 9.69 3.91
CA GLU A 113 -2.37 10.04 5.04
C GLU A 113 -3.52 10.95 4.62
N SER A 114 -3.23 11.92 3.77
CA SER A 114 -4.25 12.82 3.26
C SER A 114 -5.28 12.08 2.43
N LEU A 115 -4.84 11.15 1.59
CA LEU A 115 -5.76 10.36 0.77
C LEU A 115 -6.67 9.49 1.62
N LEU A 116 -6.10 8.83 2.62
CA LEU A 116 -6.91 8.01 3.53
C LEU A 116 -7.93 8.88 4.27
N GLY A 117 -7.53 10.09 4.63
CA GLY A 117 -8.40 11.00 5.35
C GLY A 117 -9.65 11.38 4.57
N ASN A 118 -9.63 11.31 3.25
CA ASN A 118 -10.81 11.57 2.45
C ASN A 118 -11.92 10.56 2.71
N TYR A 119 -11.60 9.41 3.31
CA TYR A 119 -12.55 8.36 3.62
C TYR A 119 -12.52 8.04 5.11
N ASN A 120 -12.37 9.06 5.93
CA ASN A 120 -12.32 8.92 7.40
C ASN A 120 -11.23 7.97 7.84
N GLY A 121 -10.15 7.92 7.08
CA GLY A 121 -9.08 6.99 7.35
C GLY A 121 -7.94 7.64 8.11
N LYS A 122 -7.02 6.79 8.52
CA LYS A 122 -5.84 7.23 9.25
C LYS A 122 -4.76 6.17 9.12
N MET A 123 -3.55 6.54 9.51
CA MET A 123 -2.43 5.60 9.52
C MET A 123 -1.63 5.75 10.80
N TYR A 124 -1.00 4.65 11.18
CA TYR A 124 -0.09 4.60 12.31
C TYR A 124 1.21 3.97 11.85
N ILE A 125 2.31 4.57 12.27
CA ILE A 125 3.64 4.11 11.87
C ILE A 125 4.48 3.91 13.13
N GLU A 126 5.15 2.76 13.19
CA GLU A 126 6.13 2.44 14.23
C GLU A 126 7.44 2.14 13.57
N THR A 127 8.44 2.95 13.84
CA THR A 127 9.77 2.70 13.31
C THR A 127 10.79 3.43 14.16
N SER A 128 11.99 2.84 14.26
CA SER A 128 13.14 3.47 14.84
C SER A 128 14.38 2.76 14.29
N PRO A 129 15.55 3.39 14.38
CA PRO A 129 16.75 2.75 13.82
C PRO A 129 16.97 1.37 14.41
N GLY A 130 17.18 0.38 13.55
CA GLY A 130 17.45 -0.98 13.96
C GLY A 130 16.25 -1.83 14.27
N THR A 131 15.02 -1.31 14.18
CA THR A 131 13.82 -2.06 14.56
C THR A 131 12.86 -2.36 13.44
N GLY A 132 13.21 -1.99 12.20
CA GLY A 132 12.31 -2.20 11.09
C GLY A 132 11.25 -1.13 11.00
N PHE A 133 10.18 -1.44 10.26
CA PHE A 133 9.14 -0.47 9.94
C PHE A 133 7.80 -1.16 9.97
N LYS A 134 6.82 -0.56 10.64
CA LYS A 134 5.44 -1.06 10.64
C LYS A 134 4.50 0.05 10.26
N PHE A 135 3.53 -0.30 9.44
CA PHE A 135 2.49 0.62 8.97
C PHE A 135 1.14 -0.05 9.16
N ASN A 136 0.20 0.69 9.73
CA ASN A 136 -1.20 0.27 9.81
C ASN A 136 -2.05 1.40 9.26
N GLY A 137 -2.79 1.12 8.19
CA GLY A 137 -3.66 2.10 7.57
C GLY A 137 -5.07 1.58 7.50
N GLN A 138 -6.01 2.49 7.50
CA GLN A 138 -7.41 2.12 7.37
C GLN A 138 -8.18 3.22 6.68
N MET A 139 -9.28 2.84 6.02
CA MET A 139 -10.22 3.80 5.47
C MET A 139 -11.58 3.16 5.37
N GLN A 140 -12.60 4.00 5.41
CA GLN A 140 -13.98 3.56 5.31
C GLN A 140 -14.34 3.34 3.84
N ILE A 141 -15.09 2.28 3.57
CA ILE A 141 -15.49 2.00 2.20
C ILE A 141 -16.59 2.96 1.77
N ALA A 142 -16.42 3.49 0.56
CA ALA A 142 -17.51 4.16 -0.14
C ALA A 142 -18.11 3.15 -1.11
N THR A 143 -19.42 2.96 -1.06
CA THR A 143 -20.07 1.99 -1.92
C THR A 143 -20.49 2.65 -3.22
N LYS A 144 -20.37 1.92 -4.32
CA LYS A 144 -20.66 2.48 -5.64
C LYS A 144 -22.11 2.81 -5.83
N ASN A 145 -22.99 2.10 -5.16
CA ASN A 145 -24.43 2.31 -5.36
C ASN A 145 -25.03 3.17 -4.28
N ALA A 146 -24.23 3.85 -3.54
CA ALA A 146 -24.72 4.70 -2.48
C ALA A 146 -25.54 5.78 -3.08
N LYS A 147 -25.94 6.02 -3.76
CA LYS A 147 -26.75 6.87 -4.17
C LYS A 147 -27.49 6.72 -5.13
N ASP A 148 -27.29 5.96 -5.37
CA ASP A 148 -27.86 5.82 -6.47
C ASP A 148 -28.96 6.19 -6.56
#